data_02c7cf5539f6ca57bf6b791755ce1d34
#
_entry.id   02c7cf5539f6ca57bf6b791755ce1d34
#
_cell.length_a   1.000
_cell.length_b   1.000
_cell.length_c   1.000
_cell.angle_alpha   90.00
_cell.angle_beta   90.00
_cell.angle_gamma   90.00
#
_symmetry.space_group_name_H-M   'P 1'
#
loop_
_entity.id
_entity.type
_entity.pdbx_description
1 polymer ?
#
loop_
_entity_poly.entity_id
_entity_poly.type
_entity_poly.pdbx_seq_one_letter_code
_entity_poly.pdbx_strand_id
1 'polypeptide(L)'
;MAAPDYPLTLDLTGRRVVVVGGGPVAARRARGLVDAAAAVEVIAPFVCEDLHALVDSGEIHWHEREFATGDLVLPEPAWLVHTATGDSDVDAQVSREAEAARVWCVRADDARASTAWTPATARGAAGSASEGLTVAVTAGGDPRRAAAVRDAVLAGLDSGTLPLRRVRPTAAPDGSEAGRVALVGGGPGAEDLITVRGRALLATADVVVTDRLGPRSLLATLAADVEVVDVGKTPGNHPVSQERINELLVHHASLGKRVVRLKGGDPFVLGRGGEEALHCVEHGIPVEVVPGVTSAVSVPAAAGIPVTHRGVTASFVVASAHDGADAVLRAASDAAPDATLVLLMGVTRLGDTAQALIRSGRRPDTPVALVERGWTPEQRTTVTTLDRAAVDAVAAGVRAPAVVVVGDVVAVRNRLGDMSGE
;
A
#
# COMPACT_ATOMS: atom_id res chain seq x y z
N MET A 1 22.85 -13.83 -31.56
CA MET A 1 22.10 -13.57 -30.31
C MET A 1 22.24 -14.86 -29.48
N ALA A 2 22.60 -14.72 -28.20
CA ALA A 2 22.59 -15.88 -27.30
C ALA A 2 21.13 -16.38 -27.16
N ALA A 3 20.93 -17.68 -27.00
CA ALA A 3 19.63 -18.26 -26.72
C ALA A 3 19.08 -17.69 -25.37
N PRO A 4 17.76 -17.50 -25.21
CA PRO A 4 17.20 -17.05 -23.95
C PRO A 4 17.40 -18.14 -22.87
N ASP A 5 17.67 -17.69 -21.64
CA ASP A 5 17.78 -18.57 -20.49
C ASP A 5 16.43 -19.24 -20.19
N TYR A 6 16.45 -20.49 -19.71
CA TYR A 6 15.27 -21.21 -19.25
C TYR A 6 15.12 -21.05 -17.74
N PRO A 7 14.14 -20.27 -17.25
CA PRO A 7 13.93 -20.06 -15.82
C PRO A 7 13.34 -21.31 -15.16
N LEU A 8 13.94 -21.73 -14.05
CA LEU A 8 13.58 -22.93 -13.31
C LEU A 8 13.67 -22.65 -11.79
N THR A 9 12.74 -23.22 -11.03
CA THR A 9 12.80 -23.30 -9.57
C THR A 9 13.16 -24.72 -9.17
N LEU A 10 14.20 -24.88 -8.35
CA LEU A 10 14.67 -26.17 -7.86
C LEU A 10 14.12 -26.46 -6.47
N ASP A 11 13.57 -27.65 -6.27
CA ASP A 11 13.36 -28.21 -4.93
C ASP A 11 14.67 -28.90 -4.50
N LEU A 12 15.36 -28.30 -3.54
CA LEU A 12 16.64 -28.80 -3.02
C LEU A 12 16.48 -29.52 -1.67
N THR A 13 15.26 -29.74 -1.19
CA THR A 13 15.00 -30.38 0.11
C THR A 13 15.73 -31.73 0.21
N GLY A 14 16.67 -31.80 1.16
CA GLY A 14 17.49 -33.00 1.42
C GLY A 14 18.46 -33.39 0.28
N ARG A 15 18.58 -32.58 -0.76
CA ARG A 15 19.48 -32.84 -1.89
C ARG A 15 20.89 -32.35 -1.61
N ARG A 16 21.88 -33.16 -1.96
CA ARG A 16 23.28 -32.80 -1.83
C ARG A 16 23.66 -31.64 -2.73
N VAL A 17 24.19 -30.57 -2.14
CA VAL A 17 24.70 -29.38 -2.83
C VAL A 17 26.10 -29.08 -2.31
N VAL A 18 27.03 -28.83 -3.21
CA VAL A 18 28.44 -28.57 -2.86
C VAL A 18 28.72 -27.05 -3.04
N VAL A 19 29.43 -26.48 -2.09
CA VAL A 19 30.00 -25.12 -2.17
C VAL A 19 31.51 -25.23 -2.08
N VAL A 20 32.22 -24.84 -3.13
CA VAL A 20 33.68 -24.82 -3.15
C VAL A 20 34.16 -23.40 -2.89
N GLY A 21 34.84 -23.23 -1.75
CA GLY A 21 35.32 -21.93 -1.24
C GLY A 21 34.83 -21.62 0.17
N GLY A 22 35.63 -20.84 0.93
CA GLY A 22 35.40 -20.56 2.36
C GLY A 22 35.19 -19.09 2.69
N GLY A 23 35.12 -18.21 1.71
CA GLY A 23 34.99 -16.76 1.91
C GLY A 23 33.55 -16.27 2.07
N PRO A 24 33.34 -14.94 2.22
CA PRO A 24 32.00 -14.35 2.44
C PRO A 24 31.00 -14.58 1.30
N VAL A 25 31.49 -14.78 0.06
CA VAL A 25 30.63 -15.12 -1.08
C VAL A 25 30.06 -16.52 -0.92
N ALA A 26 30.92 -17.50 -0.54
CA ALA A 26 30.51 -18.86 -0.25
C ALA A 26 29.52 -18.92 0.91
N ALA A 27 29.77 -18.15 2.00
CA ALA A 27 28.86 -18.06 3.14
C ALA A 27 27.44 -17.61 2.73
N ARG A 28 27.33 -16.54 1.96
CA ARG A 28 26.05 -16.07 1.46
C ARG A 28 25.32 -17.11 0.59
N ARG A 29 26.07 -17.88 -0.22
CA ARG A 29 25.51 -18.96 -1.04
C ARG A 29 25.04 -20.13 -0.18
N ALA A 30 25.88 -20.56 0.79
CA ALA A 30 25.53 -21.62 1.71
C ALA A 30 24.27 -21.30 2.52
N ARG A 31 24.13 -20.07 3.04
CA ARG A 31 22.92 -19.64 3.77
C ARG A 31 21.66 -19.79 2.91
N GLY A 32 21.67 -19.31 1.66
CA GLY A 32 20.52 -19.42 0.77
C GLY A 32 20.17 -20.88 0.41
N LEU A 33 21.13 -21.79 0.41
CA LEU A 33 20.92 -23.22 0.18
C LEU A 33 20.36 -23.92 1.44
N VAL A 34 20.85 -23.55 2.61
CA VAL A 34 20.29 -23.98 3.92
C VAL A 34 18.83 -23.53 4.05
N ASP A 35 18.52 -22.29 3.70
CA ASP A 35 17.15 -21.77 3.68
C ASP A 35 16.23 -22.53 2.71
N ALA A 36 16.81 -23.17 1.69
CA ALA A 36 16.12 -24.06 0.76
C ALA A 36 16.12 -25.55 1.22
N ALA A 37 16.51 -25.82 2.48
CA ALA A 37 16.60 -27.16 3.08
C ALA A 37 17.50 -28.14 2.32
N ALA A 38 18.53 -27.66 1.61
CA ALA A 38 19.51 -28.52 0.95
C ALA A 38 20.46 -29.15 1.97
N ALA A 39 20.99 -30.34 1.65
CA ALA A 39 22.14 -30.94 2.33
C ALA A 39 23.43 -30.28 1.79
N VAL A 40 23.92 -29.28 2.52
CA VAL A 40 25.03 -28.43 2.05
C VAL A 40 26.35 -28.94 2.57
N GLU A 41 27.28 -29.21 1.63
CA GLU A 41 28.69 -29.52 1.92
C GLU A 41 29.57 -28.34 1.45
N VAL A 42 30.47 -27.91 2.31
CA VAL A 42 31.46 -26.86 1.98
C VAL A 42 32.83 -27.50 1.89
N ILE A 43 33.55 -27.28 0.78
CA ILE A 43 34.93 -27.76 0.57
C ILE A 43 35.83 -26.53 0.50
N ALA A 44 36.66 -26.36 1.53
CA ALA A 44 37.61 -25.25 1.61
C ALA A 44 38.68 -25.56 2.66
N PRO A 45 39.97 -25.14 2.48
CA PRO A 45 41.01 -25.28 3.49
C PRO A 45 40.81 -24.40 4.72
N PHE A 46 39.98 -23.33 4.62
CA PHE A 46 39.55 -22.48 5.73
C PHE A 46 38.16 -21.91 5.43
N VAL A 47 37.42 -21.49 6.45
CA VAL A 47 36.11 -20.86 6.31
C VAL A 47 36.03 -19.58 7.13
N CYS A 48 35.27 -18.60 6.65
CA CYS A 48 35.02 -17.35 7.36
C CYS A 48 34.07 -17.57 8.56
N GLU A 49 33.94 -16.57 9.44
CA GLU A 49 33.15 -16.63 10.66
C GLU A 49 31.67 -17.03 10.39
N ASP A 50 31.07 -16.48 9.33
CA ASP A 50 29.68 -16.80 8.96
C ASP A 50 29.50 -18.27 8.57
N LEU A 51 30.48 -18.89 7.90
CA LEU A 51 30.43 -20.32 7.59
C LEU A 51 30.69 -21.16 8.83
N HIS A 52 31.63 -20.73 9.70
CA HIS A 52 31.87 -21.40 10.98
C HIS A 52 30.58 -21.48 11.81
N ALA A 53 29.79 -20.39 11.90
CA ALA A 53 28.52 -20.38 12.59
C ALA A 53 27.53 -21.44 12.03
N LEU A 54 27.53 -21.65 10.70
CA LEU A 54 26.70 -22.69 10.06
C LEU A 54 27.21 -24.11 10.34
N VAL A 55 28.51 -24.28 10.48
CA VAL A 55 29.12 -25.56 10.88
C VAL A 55 28.78 -25.88 12.34
N ASP A 56 28.95 -24.90 13.23
CA ASP A 56 28.70 -25.04 14.66
C ASP A 56 27.21 -25.35 14.97
N SER A 57 26.31 -24.78 14.17
CA SER A 57 24.86 -25.08 14.26
C SER A 57 24.46 -26.43 13.65
N GLY A 58 25.38 -27.10 12.94
CA GLY A 58 25.12 -28.37 12.27
C GLY A 58 24.27 -28.23 10.98
N GLU A 59 24.13 -27.00 10.46
CA GLU A 59 23.33 -26.74 9.25
C GLU A 59 24.09 -27.09 7.95
N ILE A 60 25.42 -27.14 8.01
CA ILE A 60 26.28 -27.52 6.88
C ILE A 60 27.38 -28.50 7.32
N HIS A 61 27.89 -29.28 6.38
CA HIS A 61 29.06 -30.10 6.60
C HIS A 61 30.30 -29.47 5.92
N TRP A 62 31.40 -29.27 6.68
CA TRP A 62 32.62 -28.66 6.20
C TRP A 62 33.72 -29.69 6.05
N HIS A 63 34.31 -29.79 4.86
CA HIS A 63 35.52 -30.56 4.53
C HIS A 63 36.70 -29.58 4.55
N GLU A 64 37.53 -29.65 5.61
CA GLU A 64 38.71 -28.78 5.79
C GLU A 64 39.85 -29.25 4.89
N ARG A 65 39.71 -29.01 3.58
CA ARG A 65 40.69 -29.35 2.55
C ARG A 65 40.39 -28.64 1.22
N GLU A 66 41.36 -28.68 0.32
CA GLU A 66 41.13 -28.25 -1.06
C GLU A 66 40.19 -29.18 -1.81
N PHE A 67 39.59 -28.65 -2.89
CA PHE A 67 38.76 -29.42 -3.83
C PHE A 67 39.62 -30.46 -4.56
N ALA A 68 39.09 -31.64 -4.69
CA ALA A 68 39.71 -32.74 -5.41
C ALA A 68 38.78 -33.35 -6.45
N THR A 69 39.38 -33.88 -7.52
CA THR A 69 38.64 -34.61 -8.57
C THR A 69 37.81 -35.75 -7.96
N GLY A 70 36.54 -35.79 -8.31
CA GLY A 70 35.56 -36.75 -7.80
C GLY A 70 34.67 -36.25 -6.69
N ASP A 71 34.97 -35.10 -6.09
CA ASP A 71 34.18 -34.52 -4.99
C ASP A 71 32.71 -34.25 -5.37
N LEU A 72 32.40 -34.02 -6.63
CA LEU A 72 31.04 -33.75 -7.09
C LEU A 72 30.21 -35.03 -7.31
N VAL A 73 30.84 -36.19 -7.36
CA VAL A 73 30.16 -37.47 -7.67
C VAL A 73 30.20 -38.48 -6.53
N LEU A 74 31.11 -38.31 -5.56
CA LEU A 74 31.22 -39.18 -4.40
C LEU A 74 30.83 -38.45 -3.12
N PRO A 75 30.17 -39.13 -2.12
CA PRO A 75 29.67 -40.50 -2.18
C PRO A 75 28.46 -40.69 -3.11
N GLU A 76 27.79 -39.61 -3.46
CA GLU A 76 26.69 -39.55 -4.43
C GLU A 76 26.78 -38.26 -5.27
N PRO A 77 26.28 -38.22 -6.51
CA PRO A 77 26.31 -37.00 -7.31
C PRO A 77 25.62 -35.83 -6.66
N ALA A 78 26.29 -34.68 -6.66
CA ALA A 78 25.66 -33.41 -6.27
C ALA A 78 24.63 -32.99 -7.31
N TRP A 79 23.58 -32.29 -6.89
CA TRP A 79 22.59 -31.69 -7.79
C TRP A 79 23.04 -30.32 -8.31
N LEU A 80 23.81 -29.62 -7.51
CA LEU A 80 24.23 -28.25 -7.77
C LEU A 80 25.60 -28.04 -7.11
N VAL A 81 26.49 -27.30 -7.77
CA VAL A 81 27.70 -26.78 -7.16
C VAL A 81 27.79 -25.27 -7.31
N HIS A 82 28.19 -24.60 -6.25
CA HIS A 82 28.63 -23.21 -6.27
C HIS A 82 30.13 -23.15 -6.10
N THR A 83 30.84 -22.42 -6.97
CA THR A 83 32.27 -22.20 -6.82
C THR A 83 32.53 -20.71 -6.58
N ALA A 84 33.29 -20.42 -5.51
CA ALA A 84 33.63 -19.10 -5.02
C ALA A 84 34.95 -19.12 -4.25
N THR A 85 35.98 -19.69 -4.85
CA THR A 85 37.31 -19.89 -4.23
C THR A 85 38.13 -18.60 -4.24
N GLY A 86 37.90 -17.72 -5.20
CA GLY A 86 38.75 -16.57 -5.51
C GLY A 86 39.96 -16.93 -6.38
N ASP A 87 40.11 -18.23 -6.75
CA ASP A 87 41.11 -18.74 -7.69
C ASP A 87 40.36 -19.19 -8.96
N SER A 88 40.60 -18.51 -10.08
CA SER A 88 39.93 -18.76 -11.34
C SER A 88 40.24 -20.13 -11.96
N ASP A 89 41.42 -20.67 -11.67
CA ASP A 89 41.84 -21.97 -12.20
C ASP A 89 41.12 -23.10 -11.47
N VAL A 90 40.99 -23.01 -10.16
CA VAL A 90 40.18 -23.92 -9.34
C VAL A 90 38.73 -23.82 -9.72
N ASP A 91 38.17 -22.61 -9.83
CA ASP A 91 36.77 -22.40 -10.22
C ASP A 91 36.50 -22.98 -11.63
N ALA A 92 37.45 -22.86 -12.55
CA ALA A 92 37.35 -23.47 -13.88
C ALA A 92 37.48 -25.02 -13.85
N GLN A 93 38.29 -25.57 -12.94
CA GLN A 93 38.37 -27.02 -12.75
C GLN A 93 37.03 -27.56 -12.24
N VAL A 94 36.48 -26.98 -11.18
CA VAL A 94 35.17 -27.36 -10.63
C VAL A 94 34.08 -27.32 -11.70
N SER A 95 34.07 -26.28 -12.54
CA SER A 95 33.08 -26.11 -13.61
C SER A 95 33.20 -27.21 -14.68
N ARG A 96 34.43 -27.57 -15.09
CA ARG A 96 34.65 -28.71 -16.06
C ARG A 96 34.21 -30.04 -15.49
N GLU A 97 34.51 -30.31 -14.22
CA GLU A 97 34.09 -31.56 -13.57
C GLU A 97 32.56 -31.60 -13.37
N ALA A 98 31.94 -30.48 -13.05
CA ALA A 98 30.48 -30.36 -12.95
C ALA A 98 29.79 -30.67 -14.28
N GLU A 99 30.30 -30.11 -15.38
CA GLU A 99 29.77 -30.38 -16.72
C GLU A 99 29.91 -31.85 -17.11
N ALA A 100 31.08 -32.46 -16.87
CA ALA A 100 31.29 -33.87 -17.11
C ALA A 100 30.38 -34.78 -16.29
N ALA A 101 30.10 -34.40 -15.07
CA ALA A 101 29.19 -35.10 -14.14
C ALA A 101 27.68 -34.74 -14.34
N ARG A 102 27.35 -33.81 -15.23
CA ARG A 102 25.99 -33.24 -15.42
C ARG A 102 25.42 -32.63 -14.17
N VAL A 103 26.25 -31.98 -13.36
CA VAL A 103 25.90 -31.20 -12.17
C VAL A 103 25.76 -29.75 -12.58
N TRP A 104 24.68 -29.09 -12.18
CA TRP A 104 24.55 -27.65 -12.41
C TRP A 104 25.66 -26.89 -11.67
N CYS A 105 26.30 -25.94 -12.35
CA CYS A 105 27.40 -25.15 -11.79
C CYS A 105 27.10 -23.65 -11.83
N VAL A 106 27.25 -22.99 -10.69
CA VAL A 106 27.17 -21.52 -10.55
C VAL A 106 28.57 -21.01 -10.17
N ARG A 107 29.23 -20.31 -11.06
CA ARG A 107 30.53 -19.66 -10.82
C ARG A 107 30.32 -18.24 -10.28
N ALA A 108 31.06 -17.88 -9.24
CA ALA A 108 31.02 -16.53 -8.67
C ALA A 108 31.88 -15.53 -9.46
N ASP A 109 32.98 -16.02 -10.10
CA ASP A 109 33.95 -15.22 -10.83
C ASP A 109 33.56 -14.99 -12.30
N ASP A 110 32.94 -15.96 -12.95
CA ASP A 110 32.54 -15.89 -14.37
C ASP A 110 31.12 -16.43 -14.60
N ALA A 111 30.17 -15.53 -14.67
CA ALA A 111 28.79 -15.88 -14.94
C ALA A 111 28.58 -16.55 -16.32
N ARG A 112 29.44 -16.26 -17.31
CA ARG A 112 29.29 -16.82 -18.67
C ARG A 112 29.72 -18.26 -18.75
N ALA A 113 30.60 -18.69 -17.85
CA ALA A 113 31.04 -20.07 -17.72
C ALA A 113 30.18 -20.89 -16.75
N SER A 114 29.11 -20.33 -16.24
CA SER A 114 28.13 -21.02 -15.41
C SER A 114 27.12 -21.77 -16.26
N THR A 115 26.65 -22.93 -15.80
CA THR A 115 25.55 -23.69 -16.41
C THR A 115 24.21 -23.40 -15.73
N ALA A 116 24.22 -22.70 -14.59
CA ALA A 116 23.07 -22.19 -13.89
C ALA A 116 23.35 -20.77 -13.30
N TRP A 117 22.32 -19.97 -13.15
CA TRP A 117 22.44 -18.63 -12.58
C TRP A 117 21.48 -18.47 -11.41
N THR A 118 21.96 -17.82 -10.34
CA THR A 118 21.11 -17.41 -9.23
C THR A 118 20.49 -16.04 -9.55
N PRO A 119 19.16 -15.94 -9.72
CA PRO A 119 18.47 -14.66 -9.90
C PRO A 119 18.59 -13.80 -8.63
N ALA A 120 18.36 -12.50 -8.77
CA ALA A 120 18.09 -11.64 -7.62
C ALA A 120 16.76 -12.08 -7.01
N THR A 121 16.79 -12.65 -5.81
CA THR A 121 15.61 -13.22 -5.15
C THR A 121 15.27 -12.48 -3.87
N ALA A 122 13.99 -12.29 -3.61
CA ALA A 122 13.48 -11.87 -2.31
C ALA A 122 12.14 -12.55 -2.03
N ARG A 123 11.84 -12.72 -0.75
CA ARG A 123 10.59 -13.31 -0.25
C ARG A 123 9.77 -12.24 0.46
N GLY A 124 8.46 -12.30 0.30
CA GLY A 124 7.53 -11.44 1.04
C GLY A 124 7.67 -11.66 2.54
N ALA A 125 7.73 -10.57 3.30
CA ALA A 125 7.86 -10.62 4.75
C ALA A 125 6.60 -11.19 5.40
N ALA A 126 6.74 -11.83 6.56
CA ALA A 126 5.61 -12.27 7.35
C ALA A 126 4.71 -11.08 7.72
N GLY A 127 3.40 -11.22 7.54
CA GLY A 127 2.40 -10.17 7.77
C GLY A 127 2.31 -9.11 6.68
N SER A 128 3.14 -9.17 5.61
CA SER A 128 3.00 -8.29 4.45
C SER A 128 1.99 -8.84 3.43
N ALA A 129 1.57 -8.00 2.48
CA ALA A 129 0.68 -8.43 1.39
C ALA A 129 1.35 -9.49 0.50
N SER A 130 2.67 -9.45 0.37
CA SER A 130 3.46 -10.40 -0.43
C SER A 130 3.87 -11.67 0.33
N GLU A 131 3.40 -11.89 1.56
CA GLU A 131 3.72 -13.09 2.35
C GLU A 131 3.49 -14.38 1.57
N GLY A 132 4.48 -15.27 1.61
CA GLY A 132 4.46 -16.54 0.89
C GLY A 132 4.82 -16.45 -0.61
N LEU A 133 5.10 -15.24 -1.13
CA LEU A 133 5.60 -15.06 -2.48
C LEU A 133 7.13 -15.03 -2.52
N THR A 134 7.66 -15.54 -3.62
CA THR A 134 9.07 -15.37 -3.98
C THR A 134 9.15 -14.63 -5.31
N VAL A 135 9.84 -13.50 -5.31
CA VAL A 135 10.15 -12.74 -6.52
C VAL A 135 11.60 -13.03 -6.92
N ALA A 136 11.79 -13.56 -8.10
CA ALA A 136 13.10 -13.87 -8.68
C ALA A 136 13.25 -13.14 -10.01
N VAL A 137 14.29 -12.32 -10.15
CA VAL A 137 14.52 -11.48 -11.34
C VAL A 137 15.89 -11.74 -11.94
N THR A 138 15.93 -11.94 -13.25
CA THR A 138 17.15 -11.91 -14.07
C THR A 138 17.11 -10.66 -14.97
N ALA A 139 18.25 -10.05 -15.23
CA ALA A 139 18.33 -8.81 -16.02
C ALA A 139 19.50 -8.84 -17.00
N GLY A 140 19.63 -9.95 -17.76
CA GLY A 140 20.63 -10.07 -18.82
C GLY A 140 22.08 -9.92 -18.34
N GLY A 141 22.39 -10.40 -17.12
CA GLY A 141 23.73 -10.33 -16.53
C GLY A 141 24.03 -9.06 -15.74
N ASP A 142 23.04 -8.18 -15.53
CA ASP A 142 23.16 -7.01 -14.63
C ASP A 142 22.51 -7.29 -13.26
N PRO A 143 23.30 -7.66 -12.22
CA PRO A 143 22.76 -8.01 -10.91
C PRO A 143 22.18 -6.80 -10.16
N ARG A 144 22.68 -5.57 -10.41
CA ARG A 144 22.15 -4.35 -9.78
C ARG A 144 20.77 -4.01 -10.32
N ARG A 145 20.60 -4.10 -11.62
CA ARG A 145 19.31 -3.92 -12.27
C ARG A 145 18.31 -4.97 -11.83
N ALA A 146 18.73 -6.23 -11.75
CA ALA A 146 17.90 -7.33 -11.29
C ALA A 146 17.40 -7.09 -9.84
N ALA A 147 18.30 -6.67 -8.94
CA ALA A 147 17.94 -6.34 -7.56
C ALA A 147 16.97 -5.16 -7.48
N ALA A 148 17.22 -4.07 -8.22
CA ALA A 148 16.34 -2.90 -8.23
C ALA A 148 14.92 -3.23 -8.73
N VAL A 149 14.79 -4.04 -9.78
CA VAL A 149 13.49 -4.48 -10.30
C VAL A 149 12.79 -5.40 -9.30
N ARG A 150 13.49 -6.35 -8.70
CA ARG A 150 12.96 -7.22 -7.65
C ARG A 150 12.39 -6.42 -6.48
N ASP A 151 13.13 -5.43 -5.97
CA ASP A 151 12.72 -4.60 -4.84
C ASP A 151 11.51 -3.72 -5.20
N ALA A 152 11.49 -3.17 -6.42
CA ALA A 152 10.35 -2.41 -6.92
C ALA A 152 9.09 -3.27 -7.06
N VAL A 153 9.21 -4.52 -7.52
CA VAL A 153 8.08 -5.46 -7.60
C VAL A 153 7.54 -5.78 -6.21
N LEU A 154 8.40 -6.11 -5.24
CA LEU A 154 7.93 -6.37 -3.87
C LEU A 154 7.28 -5.16 -3.24
N ALA A 155 7.88 -3.98 -3.36
CA ALA A 155 7.29 -2.74 -2.87
C ALA A 155 5.92 -2.46 -3.52
N GLY A 156 5.78 -2.73 -4.81
CA GLY A 156 4.52 -2.60 -5.54
C GLY A 156 3.44 -3.59 -5.06
N LEU A 157 3.82 -4.81 -4.75
CA LEU A 157 2.93 -5.83 -4.19
C LEU A 157 2.48 -5.45 -2.77
N ASP A 158 3.41 -5.06 -1.90
CA ASP A 158 3.13 -4.71 -0.51
C ASP A 158 2.32 -3.40 -0.39
N SER A 159 2.53 -2.45 -1.31
CA SER A 159 1.74 -1.21 -1.39
C SER A 159 0.39 -1.40 -2.08
N GLY A 160 0.12 -2.56 -2.70
CA GLY A 160 -1.08 -2.80 -3.49
C GLY A 160 -1.11 -2.03 -4.82
N THR A 161 0.01 -1.43 -5.24
CA THR A 161 0.16 -0.81 -6.58
C THR A 161 0.16 -1.88 -7.67
N LEU A 162 0.74 -3.05 -7.37
CA LEU A 162 0.58 -4.25 -8.17
C LEU A 162 -0.49 -5.12 -7.50
N PRO A 163 -1.59 -5.49 -8.20
CA PRO A 163 -2.67 -6.28 -7.61
C PRO A 163 -2.16 -7.68 -7.26
N LEU A 164 -2.45 -8.11 -6.03
CA LEU A 164 -2.05 -9.39 -5.48
C LEU A 164 -3.27 -10.17 -5.04
N ARG A 165 -4.01 -10.70 -6.00
CA ARG A 165 -5.15 -11.55 -5.71
C ARG A 165 -4.74 -13.03 -5.76
N ARG A 166 -5.09 -13.78 -4.72
CA ARG A 166 -4.99 -15.24 -4.75
C ARG A 166 -6.03 -15.79 -5.72
N VAL A 167 -5.58 -16.39 -6.82
CA VAL A 167 -6.43 -17.01 -7.83
C VAL A 167 -7.11 -18.30 -7.32
N ARG A 168 -6.55 -18.91 -6.27
CA ARG A 168 -7.12 -20.05 -5.57
C ARG A 168 -7.27 -19.73 -4.10
N PRO A 169 -8.46 -19.81 -3.49
CA PRO A 169 -8.60 -19.75 -2.04
C PRO A 169 -7.77 -20.90 -1.47
N THR A 170 -6.76 -20.60 -0.66
CA THR A 170 -6.25 -21.58 0.27
C THR A 170 -7.35 -21.71 1.32
N ALA A 171 -8.06 -22.82 1.34
CA ALA A 171 -8.95 -23.14 2.45
C ALA A 171 -8.11 -23.03 3.74
N ALA A 172 -8.60 -22.24 4.72
CA ALA A 172 -8.01 -22.26 6.03
C ALA A 172 -7.99 -23.71 6.54
N PRO A 173 -7.00 -24.10 7.35
CA PRO A 173 -6.91 -25.48 7.87
C PRO A 173 -8.16 -25.95 8.61
N ASP A 174 -9.04 -25.05 9.03
CA ASP A 174 -10.29 -25.29 9.74
C ASP A 174 -11.56 -25.07 8.90
N GLY A 175 -11.42 -24.77 7.60
CA GLY A 175 -12.56 -24.64 6.68
C GLY A 175 -13.42 -23.37 6.85
N SER A 176 -13.04 -22.42 7.71
CA SER A 176 -13.82 -21.22 8.00
C SER A 176 -13.00 -19.95 7.78
N GLU A 177 -12.87 -19.44 6.56
CA GLU A 177 -12.60 -18.01 6.39
C GLU A 177 -13.91 -17.27 6.69
N ALA A 178 -14.09 -16.81 7.93
CA ALA A 178 -15.14 -15.87 8.26
C ALA A 178 -14.93 -14.62 7.42
N GLY A 179 -15.96 -14.20 6.65
CA GLY A 179 -15.91 -12.97 5.92
C GLY A 179 -15.67 -11.79 6.85
N ARG A 180 -15.14 -10.71 6.33
CA ARG A 180 -14.77 -9.51 7.10
C ARG A 180 -15.08 -8.24 6.33
N VAL A 181 -15.24 -7.13 7.05
CA VAL A 181 -15.46 -5.81 6.48
C VAL A 181 -14.28 -4.91 6.84
N ALA A 182 -13.72 -4.23 5.85
CA ALA A 182 -12.76 -3.15 6.06
C ALA A 182 -13.40 -1.81 5.64
N LEU A 183 -13.51 -0.88 6.58
CA LEU A 183 -13.92 0.50 6.31
C LEU A 183 -12.68 1.29 5.92
N VAL A 184 -12.52 1.63 4.66
CA VAL A 184 -11.30 2.24 4.12
C VAL A 184 -11.56 3.68 3.71
N GLY A 185 -10.78 4.61 4.27
CA GLY A 185 -10.73 5.99 3.81
C GLY A 185 -9.94 6.12 2.52
N GLY A 186 -10.60 6.55 1.47
CA GLY A 186 -10.01 6.73 0.14
C GLY A 186 -9.31 8.07 -0.06
N GLY A 187 -9.28 8.94 0.95
CA GLY A 187 -8.72 10.29 0.82
C GLY A 187 -9.63 11.27 0.09
N PRO A 188 -9.12 12.48 -0.21
CA PRO A 188 -9.94 13.59 -0.70
C PRO A 188 -10.29 13.53 -2.19
N GLY A 189 -9.61 12.71 -2.99
CA GLY A 189 -9.85 12.64 -4.44
C GLY A 189 -8.69 12.04 -5.23
N ALA A 190 -7.45 12.46 -4.99
CA ALA A 190 -6.27 11.90 -5.63
C ALA A 190 -6.04 10.45 -5.15
N GLU A 191 -5.71 9.56 -6.09
CA GLU A 191 -5.56 8.13 -5.81
C GLU A 191 -4.28 7.77 -5.05
N ASP A 192 -3.27 8.64 -5.04
CA ASP A 192 -2.02 8.52 -4.29
C ASP A 192 -2.16 8.97 -2.83
N LEU A 193 -3.29 9.61 -2.48
CA LEU A 193 -3.62 9.99 -1.11
C LEU A 193 -4.40 8.92 -0.33
N ILE A 194 -4.63 7.75 -0.91
CA ILE A 194 -5.05 6.59 -0.13
C ILE A 194 -3.86 6.05 0.67
N THR A 195 -4.13 5.53 1.86
CA THR A 195 -3.07 4.87 2.63
C THR A 195 -2.60 3.58 1.97
N VAL A 196 -1.33 3.20 2.19
CA VAL A 196 -0.78 1.92 1.71
C VAL A 196 -1.65 0.74 2.15
N ARG A 197 -2.09 0.72 3.43
CA ARG A 197 -2.99 -0.32 3.96
C ARG A 197 -4.34 -0.35 3.25
N GLY A 198 -4.93 0.81 2.99
CA GLY A 198 -6.20 0.90 2.25
C GLY A 198 -6.08 0.35 0.82
N ARG A 199 -5.00 0.67 0.13
CA ARG A 199 -4.71 0.16 -1.21
C ARG A 199 -4.51 -1.36 -1.22
N ALA A 200 -3.77 -1.91 -0.25
CA ALA A 200 -3.55 -3.35 -0.12
C ALA A 200 -4.86 -4.11 0.13
N LEU A 201 -5.76 -3.58 0.97
CA LEU A 201 -7.06 -4.18 1.20
C LEU A 201 -7.96 -4.15 -0.05
N LEU A 202 -7.95 -3.04 -0.81
CA LEU A 202 -8.66 -2.96 -2.09
C LEU A 202 -8.15 -4.00 -3.09
N ALA A 203 -6.83 -4.17 -3.20
CA ALA A 203 -6.22 -5.13 -4.11
C ALA A 203 -6.60 -6.59 -3.82
N THR A 204 -7.01 -6.89 -2.57
CA THR A 204 -7.39 -8.24 -2.13
C THR A 204 -8.89 -8.41 -1.90
N ALA A 205 -9.70 -7.38 -2.13
CA ALA A 205 -11.15 -7.43 -1.91
C ALA A 205 -11.86 -8.39 -2.85
N ASP A 206 -12.94 -9.02 -2.35
CA ASP A 206 -13.89 -9.77 -3.17
C ASP A 206 -15.09 -8.89 -3.57
N VAL A 207 -15.41 -7.91 -2.70
CA VAL A 207 -16.49 -6.93 -2.91
C VAL A 207 -16.02 -5.56 -2.47
N VAL A 208 -16.26 -4.54 -3.28
CA VAL A 208 -16.05 -3.14 -2.93
C VAL A 208 -17.38 -2.40 -2.94
N VAL A 209 -17.83 -1.98 -1.76
CA VAL A 209 -19.00 -1.11 -1.59
C VAL A 209 -18.51 0.32 -1.55
N THR A 210 -18.87 1.14 -2.54
CA THR A 210 -18.36 2.51 -2.70
C THR A 210 -19.46 3.53 -2.91
N ASP A 211 -19.17 4.78 -2.52
CA ASP A 211 -19.99 5.94 -2.86
C ASP A 211 -19.27 6.82 -3.91
N ARG A 212 -19.91 7.95 -4.26
CA ARG A 212 -19.37 8.86 -5.29
C ARG A 212 -18.19 9.71 -4.83
N LEU A 213 -17.93 9.79 -3.55
CA LEU A 213 -16.88 10.62 -2.97
C LEU A 213 -15.55 9.86 -2.86
N GLY A 214 -15.57 8.52 -2.99
CA GLY A 214 -14.35 7.72 -3.07
C GLY A 214 -13.63 7.94 -4.41
N PRO A 215 -12.28 7.79 -4.44
CA PRO A 215 -11.48 7.94 -5.65
C PRO A 215 -11.83 6.86 -6.68
N ARG A 216 -12.61 7.21 -7.70
CA ARG A 216 -13.11 6.28 -8.72
C ARG A 216 -12.02 5.67 -9.59
N SER A 217 -10.89 6.37 -9.75
CA SER A 217 -9.72 5.85 -10.46
C SER A 217 -9.18 4.57 -9.83
N LEU A 218 -9.26 4.42 -8.50
CA LEU A 218 -8.88 3.19 -7.81
C LEU A 218 -9.75 1.99 -8.20
N LEU A 219 -11.00 2.20 -8.57
CA LEU A 219 -11.91 1.11 -9.00
C LEU A 219 -11.47 0.53 -10.36
N ALA A 220 -10.83 1.33 -11.20
CA ALA A 220 -10.33 0.88 -12.49
C ALA A 220 -9.11 -0.07 -12.37
N THR A 221 -8.44 -0.06 -11.22
CA THR A 221 -7.29 -0.93 -10.93
C THR A 221 -7.67 -2.27 -10.29
N LEU A 222 -8.96 -2.46 -9.99
CA LEU A 222 -9.46 -3.71 -9.40
C LEU A 222 -9.43 -4.86 -10.42
N ALA A 223 -9.25 -6.08 -9.92
CA ALA A 223 -9.34 -7.27 -10.76
C ALA A 223 -10.78 -7.42 -11.34
N ALA A 224 -10.90 -7.97 -12.54
CA ALA A 224 -12.16 -8.04 -13.28
C ALA A 224 -13.28 -8.82 -12.58
N ASP A 225 -12.95 -9.66 -11.62
CA ASP A 225 -13.87 -10.50 -10.84
C ASP A 225 -14.23 -9.89 -9.47
N VAL A 226 -13.75 -8.69 -9.14
CA VAL A 226 -14.18 -7.94 -7.93
C VAL A 226 -15.56 -7.36 -8.18
N GLU A 227 -16.51 -7.71 -7.32
CA GLU A 227 -17.85 -7.14 -7.35
C GLU A 227 -17.82 -5.69 -6.82
N VAL A 228 -18.23 -4.72 -7.66
CA VAL A 228 -18.32 -3.31 -7.24
C VAL A 228 -19.79 -2.93 -7.03
N VAL A 229 -20.15 -2.56 -5.81
CA VAL A 229 -21.48 -2.11 -5.42
C VAL A 229 -21.48 -0.61 -5.21
N ASP A 230 -22.01 0.16 -6.18
CA ASP A 230 -22.13 1.63 -6.07
C ASP A 230 -23.39 1.99 -5.27
N VAL A 231 -23.21 2.51 -4.06
CA VAL A 231 -24.28 2.98 -3.18
C VAL A 231 -24.47 4.50 -3.24
N GLY A 232 -23.76 5.18 -4.14
CA GLY A 232 -23.87 6.63 -4.33
C GLY A 232 -25.19 7.02 -5.01
N LYS A 233 -25.61 8.27 -4.79
CA LYS A 233 -26.82 8.85 -5.42
C LYS A 233 -26.65 8.89 -6.94
N THR A 234 -27.51 8.20 -7.69
CA THR A 234 -27.59 8.32 -9.15
C THR A 234 -28.73 9.24 -9.53
N PRO A 235 -28.62 10.12 -10.55
CA PRO A 235 -29.75 10.89 -11.05
C PRO A 235 -30.87 9.95 -11.46
N GLY A 236 -32.05 10.12 -10.87
CA GLY A 236 -33.22 9.27 -11.14
C GLY A 236 -33.41 8.05 -10.23
N ASN A 237 -32.47 7.71 -9.36
CA ASN A 237 -32.65 6.67 -8.34
C ASN A 237 -32.67 7.29 -6.92
N HIS A 238 -33.55 6.73 -6.08
CA HIS A 238 -33.54 7.09 -4.66
C HIS A 238 -32.18 6.77 -4.03
N PRO A 239 -31.67 7.63 -3.12
CA PRO A 239 -30.43 7.33 -2.41
C PRO A 239 -30.61 6.03 -1.64
N VAL A 240 -29.60 5.16 -1.72
CA VAL A 240 -29.55 3.95 -0.89
C VAL A 240 -29.53 4.41 0.57
N SER A 241 -30.44 3.89 1.40
CA SER A 241 -30.49 4.26 2.81
C SER A 241 -29.27 3.72 3.57
N GLN A 242 -28.93 4.32 4.72
CA GLN A 242 -27.80 3.83 5.51
C GLN A 242 -28.05 2.41 6.02
N GLU A 243 -29.29 2.08 6.37
CA GLU A 243 -29.69 0.74 6.78
C GLU A 243 -29.38 -0.26 5.68
N ARG A 244 -29.71 0.08 4.42
CA ARG A 244 -29.43 -0.80 3.28
C ARG A 244 -27.96 -0.96 3.00
N ILE A 245 -27.13 0.08 3.20
CA ILE A 245 -25.68 -0.02 3.12
C ILE A 245 -25.17 -0.98 4.19
N ASN A 246 -25.60 -0.82 5.42
CA ASN A 246 -25.24 -1.67 6.54
C ASN A 246 -25.60 -3.16 6.27
N GLU A 247 -26.80 -3.42 5.78
CA GLU A 247 -27.26 -4.76 5.38
C GLU A 247 -26.38 -5.37 4.28
N LEU A 248 -26.00 -4.59 3.27
CA LEU A 248 -25.13 -5.06 2.18
C LEU A 248 -23.75 -5.49 2.71
N LEU A 249 -23.16 -4.73 3.62
CA LEU A 249 -21.88 -5.09 4.22
C LEU A 249 -21.96 -6.43 4.96
N VAL A 250 -22.97 -6.59 5.81
CA VAL A 250 -23.20 -7.83 6.56
C VAL A 250 -23.50 -8.99 5.61
N HIS A 251 -24.38 -8.79 4.61
CA HIS A 251 -24.75 -9.81 3.66
C HIS A 251 -23.53 -10.41 2.93
N HIS A 252 -22.70 -9.56 2.34
CA HIS A 252 -21.53 -10.06 1.62
C HIS A 252 -20.50 -10.71 2.55
N ALA A 253 -20.27 -10.16 3.75
CA ALA A 253 -19.35 -10.74 4.72
C ALA A 253 -19.86 -12.10 5.24
N SER A 254 -21.16 -12.26 5.47
CA SER A 254 -21.77 -13.55 5.89
C SER A 254 -21.61 -14.67 4.85
N LEU A 255 -21.33 -14.29 3.59
CA LEU A 255 -21.00 -15.24 2.51
C LEU A 255 -19.50 -15.59 2.48
N GLY A 256 -18.72 -15.22 3.52
CA GLY A 256 -17.28 -15.47 3.59
C GLY A 256 -16.43 -14.51 2.76
N LYS A 257 -17.00 -13.42 2.20
CA LYS A 257 -16.30 -12.48 1.33
C LYS A 257 -15.51 -11.44 2.14
N ARG A 258 -14.37 -11.00 1.58
CA ARG A 258 -13.61 -9.83 2.04
C ARG A 258 -14.22 -8.58 1.44
N VAL A 259 -14.95 -7.83 2.26
CA VAL A 259 -15.69 -6.65 1.84
C VAL A 259 -14.88 -5.40 2.18
N VAL A 260 -14.64 -4.55 1.20
CA VAL A 260 -14.10 -3.21 1.41
C VAL A 260 -15.21 -2.18 1.24
N ARG A 261 -15.50 -1.41 2.28
CA ARG A 261 -16.32 -0.20 2.21
C ARG A 261 -15.41 0.99 1.94
N LEU A 262 -15.29 1.41 0.68
CA LEU A 262 -14.48 2.55 0.27
C LEU A 262 -15.28 3.84 0.43
N LYS A 263 -14.73 4.78 1.23
CA LYS A 263 -15.37 6.06 1.58
C LYS A 263 -14.47 7.23 1.18
N GLY A 264 -15.04 8.33 0.72
CA GLY A 264 -14.27 9.57 0.51
C GLY A 264 -13.76 10.16 1.83
N GLY A 265 -12.55 10.72 1.83
CA GLY A 265 -11.91 11.25 3.04
C GLY A 265 -11.57 10.15 4.05
N ASP A 266 -12.03 10.34 5.29
CA ASP A 266 -11.85 9.41 6.40
C ASP A 266 -13.21 8.80 6.82
N PRO A 267 -13.29 7.49 7.13
CA PRO A 267 -14.56 6.83 7.48
C PRO A 267 -15.23 7.40 8.72
N PHE A 268 -14.47 7.92 9.68
CA PHE A 268 -14.95 8.38 10.99
C PHE A 268 -15.08 9.90 11.09
N VAL A 269 -14.69 10.64 10.05
CA VAL A 269 -14.87 12.10 10.02
C VAL A 269 -16.13 12.45 9.21
N LEU A 270 -17.27 12.60 9.87
CA LEU A 270 -18.58 12.89 9.29
C LEU A 270 -19.01 11.92 8.17
N GLY A 271 -18.40 10.71 8.17
CA GLY A 271 -18.60 9.68 7.15
C GLY A 271 -19.55 8.57 7.57
N ARG A 272 -20.14 8.58 8.77
CA ARG A 272 -21.02 7.54 9.32
C ARG A 272 -20.39 6.15 9.45
N GLY A 273 -19.05 6.06 9.35
CA GLY A 273 -18.34 4.77 9.47
C GLY A 273 -18.54 4.08 10.82
N GLY A 274 -18.78 4.85 11.89
CA GLY A 274 -19.10 4.30 13.20
C GLY A 274 -20.41 3.49 13.19
N GLU A 275 -21.44 3.97 12.49
CA GLU A 275 -22.73 3.27 12.34
C GLU A 275 -22.56 1.97 11.55
N GLU A 276 -21.78 2.03 10.43
CA GLU A 276 -21.46 0.87 9.61
C GLU A 276 -20.70 -0.19 10.40
N ALA A 277 -19.68 0.24 11.20
CA ALA A 277 -18.87 -0.65 12.02
C ALA A 277 -19.69 -1.33 13.12
N LEU A 278 -20.50 -0.55 13.87
CA LEU A 278 -21.35 -1.06 14.94
C LEU A 278 -22.33 -2.13 14.40
N HIS A 279 -22.98 -1.83 13.28
CA HIS A 279 -23.92 -2.78 12.68
C HIS A 279 -23.24 -4.11 12.30
N CYS A 280 -22.03 -4.07 11.74
CA CYS A 280 -21.28 -5.28 11.42
C CYS A 280 -20.91 -6.08 12.69
N VAL A 281 -20.41 -5.40 13.72
CA VAL A 281 -20.04 -6.04 15.00
C VAL A 281 -21.26 -6.68 15.68
N GLU A 282 -22.42 -6.03 15.67
CA GLU A 282 -23.68 -6.56 16.20
C GLU A 282 -24.12 -7.86 15.49
N HIS A 283 -23.70 -8.05 14.25
CA HIS A 283 -23.96 -9.26 13.46
C HIS A 283 -22.79 -10.27 13.49
N GLY A 284 -21.81 -10.08 14.39
CA GLY A 284 -20.66 -10.98 14.54
C GLY A 284 -19.65 -10.94 13.39
N ILE A 285 -19.69 -9.89 12.54
CA ILE A 285 -18.75 -9.72 11.44
C ILE A 285 -17.50 -8.96 11.94
N PRO A 286 -16.30 -9.52 11.75
CA PRO A 286 -15.05 -8.82 12.05
C PRO A 286 -14.91 -7.54 11.21
N VAL A 287 -14.59 -6.42 11.88
CA VAL A 287 -14.43 -5.11 11.24
C VAL A 287 -13.03 -4.57 11.47
N GLU A 288 -12.44 -4.07 10.39
CA GLU A 288 -11.21 -3.28 10.42
C GLU A 288 -11.50 -1.87 9.93
N VAL A 289 -10.93 -0.85 10.61
CA VAL A 289 -11.05 0.55 10.18
C VAL A 289 -9.67 1.05 9.76
N VAL A 290 -9.56 1.48 8.51
CA VAL A 290 -8.34 2.08 7.96
C VAL A 290 -8.58 3.57 7.75
N PRO A 291 -7.93 4.45 8.53
CA PRO A 291 -8.04 5.90 8.37
C PRO A 291 -7.70 6.35 6.94
N GLY A 292 -8.31 7.43 6.52
CA GLY A 292 -7.97 8.13 5.28
C GLY A 292 -7.61 9.58 5.54
N VAL A 293 -7.00 10.25 4.55
CA VAL A 293 -6.74 11.67 4.63
C VAL A 293 -8.07 12.43 4.54
N THR A 294 -8.52 12.98 5.67
CA THR A 294 -9.81 13.66 5.71
C THR A 294 -9.84 14.90 4.82
N SER A 295 -10.94 15.09 4.09
CA SER A 295 -11.18 16.28 3.25
C SER A 295 -11.17 17.59 4.06
N ALA A 296 -11.48 17.51 5.35
CA ALA A 296 -11.49 18.68 6.23
C ALA A 296 -10.12 19.36 6.38
N VAL A 297 -9.03 18.61 6.22
CA VAL A 297 -7.66 19.13 6.34
C VAL A 297 -7.00 19.19 4.96
N SER A 298 -7.19 18.15 4.15
CA SER A 298 -6.46 18.01 2.89
C SER A 298 -6.97 18.95 1.79
N VAL A 299 -8.28 19.18 1.70
CA VAL A 299 -8.84 20.08 0.66
C VAL A 299 -8.44 21.54 0.87
N PRO A 300 -8.48 22.09 2.10
CA PRO A 300 -7.86 23.40 2.35
C PRO A 300 -6.37 23.43 2.00
N ALA A 301 -5.61 22.39 2.34
CA ALA A 301 -4.18 22.32 2.03
C ALA A 301 -3.91 22.39 0.52
N ALA A 302 -4.69 21.68 -0.31
CA ALA A 302 -4.59 21.75 -1.77
C ALA A 302 -4.78 23.18 -2.30
N ALA A 303 -5.60 23.98 -1.63
CA ALA A 303 -5.83 25.37 -1.94
C ALA A 303 -4.81 26.32 -1.29
N GLY A 304 -3.73 25.84 -0.69
CA GLY A 304 -2.74 26.67 0.02
C GLY A 304 -3.26 27.31 1.29
N ILE A 305 -4.28 26.71 1.93
CA ILE A 305 -4.91 27.22 3.15
C ILE A 305 -4.62 26.25 4.30
N PRO A 306 -3.69 26.56 5.21
CA PRO A 306 -3.48 25.78 6.42
C PRO A 306 -4.67 25.97 7.37
N VAL A 307 -5.21 24.90 7.97
CA VAL A 307 -6.34 25.02 8.92
C VAL A 307 -5.90 25.63 10.26
N THR A 308 -4.60 25.63 10.57
CA THR A 308 -3.97 26.36 11.68
C THR A 308 -2.70 27.02 11.18
N HIS A 309 -2.37 28.22 11.71
CA HIS A 309 -1.14 28.93 11.35
C HIS A 309 -0.64 29.74 12.55
N ARG A 310 0.65 29.64 12.86
CA ARG A 310 1.28 30.41 13.96
C ARG A 310 1.06 31.91 13.74
N GLY A 311 0.56 32.61 14.76
CA GLY A 311 0.26 34.04 14.70
C GLY A 311 -1.07 34.41 14.04
N VAL A 312 -1.85 33.42 13.58
CA VAL A 312 -3.20 33.60 13.02
C VAL A 312 -4.21 32.87 13.88
N THR A 313 -4.14 31.53 13.95
CA THR A 313 -5.00 30.73 14.83
C THR A 313 -4.32 29.42 15.21
N ALA A 314 -4.55 28.97 16.44
CA ALA A 314 -4.04 27.71 16.98
C ALA A 314 -5.06 26.56 16.95
N SER A 315 -6.32 26.85 16.60
CA SER A 315 -7.41 25.87 16.64
C SER A 315 -8.28 25.91 15.39
N PHE A 316 -8.91 24.78 15.08
CA PHE A 316 -9.93 24.71 14.05
C PHE A 316 -11.06 23.77 14.48
N VAL A 317 -12.25 24.01 13.94
CA VAL A 317 -13.46 23.22 14.15
C VAL A 317 -13.91 22.64 12.82
N VAL A 318 -14.17 21.34 12.78
CA VAL A 318 -14.80 20.66 11.64
C VAL A 318 -16.28 20.46 11.97
N ALA A 319 -17.16 20.95 11.12
CA ALA A 319 -18.59 20.81 11.30
C ALA A 319 -19.30 20.34 10.03
N SER A 320 -20.38 19.54 10.21
CA SER A 320 -21.34 19.28 9.15
C SER A 320 -22.32 20.47 9.06
N ALA A 321 -22.43 21.06 7.87
CA ALA A 321 -23.46 22.05 7.61
C ALA A 321 -24.71 21.46 6.93
N HIS A 322 -24.78 20.12 6.82
CA HIS A 322 -25.94 19.42 6.27
C HIS A 322 -27.21 19.67 7.09
N ASP A 323 -27.09 19.66 8.43
CA ASP A 323 -28.19 19.81 9.35
C ASP A 323 -28.55 21.28 9.67
N GLY A 324 -27.94 22.21 8.92
CA GLY A 324 -28.23 23.63 9.00
C GLY A 324 -27.31 24.45 9.91
N ALA A 325 -27.62 25.75 10.00
CA ALA A 325 -26.78 26.73 10.70
C ALA A 325 -26.66 26.44 12.20
N ASP A 326 -27.70 25.95 12.85
CA ASP A 326 -27.70 25.69 14.30
C ASP A 326 -26.70 24.59 14.66
N ALA A 327 -26.50 23.56 13.79
CA ALA A 327 -25.52 22.54 14.03
C ALA A 327 -24.10 23.13 13.98
N VAL A 328 -23.83 24.04 13.02
CA VAL A 328 -22.55 24.73 12.91
C VAL A 328 -22.30 25.63 14.11
N LEU A 329 -23.31 26.38 14.55
CA LEU A 329 -23.22 27.26 15.74
C LEU A 329 -22.92 26.45 17.00
N ARG A 330 -23.60 25.32 17.22
CA ARG A 330 -23.31 24.45 18.38
C ARG A 330 -21.88 23.93 18.32
N ALA A 331 -21.40 23.50 17.15
CA ALA A 331 -20.04 23.02 17.00
C ALA A 331 -18.97 24.11 17.25
N ALA A 332 -19.31 25.35 16.99
CA ALA A 332 -18.41 26.50 17.14
C ALA A 332 -18.59 27.24 18.48
N SER A 333 -19.58 26.88 19.35
CA SER A 333 -19.95 27.64 20.56
C SER A 333 -18.81 27.83 21.55
N ASP A 334 -17.99 26.81 21.73
CA ASP A 334 -16.89 26.80 22.68
C ASP A 334 -15.51 27.03 22.01
N ALA A 335 -15.51 27.30 20.69
CA ALA A 335 -14.29 27.54 19.95
C ALA A 335 -13.80 28.99 20.20
N ALA A 336 -12.46 29.16 20.12
CA ALA A 336 -11.87 30.49 20.15
C ALA A 336 -12.44 31.36 19.02
N PRO A 337 -12.65 32.70 19.26
CA PRO A 337 -13.21 33.59 18.23
C PRO A 337 -12.45 33.61 16.91
N ASP A 338 -11.15 33.37 16.95
CA ASP A 338 -10.23 33.28 15.80
C ASP A 338 -10.10 31.88 15.22
N ALA A 339 -10.74 30.84 15.82
CA ALA A 339 -10.67 29.46 15.33
C ALA A 339 -11.14 29.35 13.87
N THR A 340 -10.41 28.63 13.06
CA THR A 340 -10.85 28.31 11.70
C THR A 340 -12.05 27.38 11.73
N LEU A 341 -13.10 27.68 10.95
CA LEU A 341 -14.20 26.75 10.74
C LEU A 341 -14.05 26.07 9.38
N VAL A 342 -14.07 24.75 9.38
CA VAL A 342 -14.06 23.92 8.19
C VAL A 342 -15.39 23.22 8.07
N LEU A 343 -16.20 23.63 7.09
CA LEU A 343 -17.56 23.14 6.93
C LEU A 343 -17.62 22.14 5.79
N LEU A 344 -17.99 20.91 6.13
CA LEU A 344 -18.30 19.87 5.14
C LEU A 344 -19.79 19.91 4.81
N MET A 345 -20.15 19.55 3.57
CA MET A 345 -21.56 19.56 3.09
C MET A 345 -22.25 20.92 3.20
N GLY A 346 -21.48 22.02 3.14
CA GLY A 346 -21.93 23.38 3.49
C GLY A 346 -22.46 24.23 2.33
N VAL A 347 -22.30 23.85 1.08
CA VAL A 347 -22.58 24.72 -0.07
C VAL A 347 -24.06 25.09 -0.17
N THR A 348 -24.97 24.13 -0.03
CA THR A 348 -26.43 24.37 -0.19
C THR A 348 -27.02 25.28 0.86
N ARG A 349 -26.45 25.31 2.07
CA ARG A 349 -26.93 26.11 3.21
C ARG A 349 -25.98 27.25 3.59
N LEU A 350 -25.08 27.62 2.66
CA LEU A 350 -24.03 28.60 2.93
C LEU A 350 -24.56 29.95 3.39
N GLY A 351 -25.64 30.44 2.75
CA GLY A 351 -26.26 31.73 3.10
C GLY A 351 -26.78 31.78 4.53
N ASP A 352 -27.56 30.77 4.93
CA ASP A 352 -28.12 30.70 6.28
C ASP A 352 -26.99 30.54 7.31
N THR A 353 -25.99 29.74 7.00
CA THR A 353 -24.82 29.49 7.86
C THR A 353 -23.98 30.77 8.03
N ALA A 354 -23.69 31.49 6.94
CA ALA A 354 -22.92 32.74 7.00
C ALA A 354 -23.65 33.81 7.83
N GLN A 355 -24.94 34.00 7.61
CA GLN A 355 -25.75 34.96 8.39
C GLN A 355 -25.82 34.56 9.87
N ALA A 356 -25.95 33.29 10.17
CA ALA A 356 -25.97 32.81 11.56
C ALA A 356 -24.64 33.07 12.27
N LEU A 357 -23.50 32.79 11.59
CA LEU A 357 -22.16 33.08 12.10
C LEU A 357 -21.94 34.58 12.35
N ILE A 358 -22.41 35.45 11.45
CA ILE A 358 -22.35 36.92 11.67
C ILE A 358 -23.18 37.33 12.88
N ARG A 359 -24.43 36.83 13.00
CA ARG A 359 -25.28 37.10 14.16
C ARG A 359 -24.70 36.60 15.47
N SER A 360 -23.88 35.53 15.44
CA SER A 360 -23.18 35.01 16.61
C SER A 360 -21.89 35.76 16.97
N GLY A 361 -21.53 36.81 16.20
CA GLY A 361 -20.41 37.69 16.50
C GLY A 361 -19.18 37.50 15.60
N ARG A 362 -19.22 36.64 14.60
CA ARG A 362 -18.14 36.59 13.59
C ARG A 362 -18.18 37.86 12.74
N ARG A 363 -17.00 38.41 12.45
CA ARG A 363 -16.87 39.60 11.60
C ARG A 363 -17.42 39.31 10.19
N PRO A 364 -18.21 40.23 9.60
CA PRO A 364 -18.72 40.08 8.23
C PRO A 364 -17.60 39.94 7.18
N ASP A 365 -16.49 40.64 7.39
CA ASP A 365 -15.32 40.66 6.53
C ASP A 365 -14.37 39.44 6.75
N THR A 366 -14.74 38.50 7.62
CA THR A 366 -13.95 37.26 7.81
C THR A 366 -13.73 36.56 6.47
N PRO A 367 -12.48 36.27 6.10
CA PRO A 367 -12.17 35.58 4.83
C PRO A 367 -12.81 34.18 4.76
N VAL A 368 -13.33 33.85 3.58
CA VAL A 368 -13.95 32.57 3.27
C VAL A 368 -13.35 32.00 1.98
N ALA A 369 -13.03 30.71 1.97
CA ALA A 369 -12.68 29.98 0.77
C ALA A 369 -13.65 28.82 0.54
N LEU A 370 -14.10 28.67 -0.69
CA LEU A 370 -14.86 27.51 -1.15
C LEU A 370 -13.97 26.74 -2.10
N VAL A 371 -13.58 25.54 -1.70
CA VAL A 371 -12.67 24.67 -2.47
C VAL A 371 -13.46 23.48 -2.99
N GLU A 372 -13.71 23.50 -4.30
CA GLU A 372 -14.43 22.47 -5.01
C GLU A 372 -13.47 21.39 -5.48
N ARG A 373 -13.85 20.11 -5.39
CA ARG A 373 -13.14 18.96 -5.94
C ARG A 373 -11.63 18.96 -5.65
N GLY A 374 -11.28 19.31 -4.41
CA GLY A 374 -9.88 19.38 -3.99
C GLY A 374 -9.13 18.07 -4.29
N TRP A 375 -7.86 18.20 -4.70
CA TRP A 375 -7.01 17.08 -5.14
C TRP A 375 -7.51 16.36 -6.39
N THR A 376 -8.25 17.04 -7.26
CA THR A 376 -8.59 16.52 -8.60
C THR A 376 -8.20 17.56 -9.66
N PRO A 377 -8.05 17.17 -10.93
CA PRO A 377 -7.77 18.12 -12.03
C PRO A 377 -8.84 19.22 -12.17
N GLU A 378 -10.03 18.99 -11.66
CA GLU A 378 -11.13 19.94 -11.70
C GLU A 378 -11.19 20.81 -10.44
N GLN A 379 -10.16 20.84 -9.61
CA GLN A 379 -10.11 21.69 -8.43
C GLN A 379 -10.33 23.15 -8.81
N ARG A 380 -11.20 23.81 -8.04
CA ARG A 380 -11.47 25.24 -8.17
C ARG A 380 -11.64 25.88 -6.82
N THR A 381 -11.00 27.02 -6.60
CA THR A 381 -11.05 27.76 -5.34
C THR A 381 -11.68 29.13 -5.55
N THR A 382 -12.74 29.43 -4.82
CA THR A 382 -13.37 30.75 -4.76
C THR A 382 -13.09 31.38 -3.41
N VAL A 383 -12.45 32.55 -3.39
CA VAL A 383 -12.16 33.32 -2.16
C VAL A 383 -13.07 34.53 -2.09
N THR A 384 -13.63 34.76 -0.91
CA THR A 384 -14.61 35.86 -0.63
C THR A 384 -14.57 36.24 0.86
N THR A 385 -15.57 36.97 1.32
CA THR A 385 -15.82 37.30 2.74
C THR A 385 -17.12 36.66 3.21
N LEU A 386 -17.30 36.57 4.52
CA LEU A 386 -18.42 35.83 5.12
C LEU A 386 -19.79 36.46 4.74
N ASP A 387 -19.88 37.78 4.68
CA ASP A 387 -21.08 38.51 4.27
C ASP A 387 -21.42 38.30 2.78
N ARG A 388 -20.42 38.04 1.93
CA ARG A 388 -20.58 37.86 0.49
C ARG A 388 -20.63 36.39 0.06
N ALA A 389 -20.30 35.49 0.97
CA ALA A 389 -20.04 34.09 0.63
C ALA A 389 -21.15 33.41 -0.19
N ALA A 390 -22.41 33.67 0.14
CA ALA A 390 -23.56 33.11 -0.56
C ALA A 390 -23.71 33.69 -1.98
N VAL A 391 -23.56 34.98 -2.14
CA VAL A 391 -23.73 35.68 -3.43
C VAL A 391 -22.60 35.32 -4.37
N ASP A 392 -21.37 35.35 -3.88
CA ASP A 392 -20.20 35.05 -4.68
C ASP A 392 -20.12 33.55 -5.04
N ALA A 393 -20.56 32.63 -4.16
CA ALA A 393 -20.70 31.21 -4.47
C ALA A 393 -21.67 30.96 -5.64
N VAL A 394 -22.83 31.66 -5.64
CA VAL A 394 -23.78 31.57 -6.75
C VAL A 394 -23.20 32.14 -8.04
N ALA A 395 -22.59 33.33 -7.95
CA ALA A 395 -21.98 33.99 -9.12
C ALA A 395 -20.83 33.16 -9.75
N ALA A 396 -20.02 32.51 -8.91
CA ALA A 396 -18.97 31.59 -9.34
C ALA A 396 -19.48 30.20 -9.76
N GLY A 397 -20.77 29.91 -9.56
CA GLY A 397 -21.36 28.59 -9.84
C GLY A 397 -20.77 27.46 -9.02
N VAL A 398 -20.46 27.71 -7.75
CA VAL A 398 -19.88 26.73 -6.82
C VAL A 398 -20.82 25.54 -6.63
N ARG A 399 -20.28 24.32 -6.74
CA ARG A 399 -21.05 23.06 -6.62
C ARG A 399 -20.38 22.07 -5.69
N ALA A 400 -21.17 21.20 -5.09
CA ALA A 400 -20.68 20.04 -4.35
C ALA A 400 -20.01 19.01 -5.30
N PRO A 401 -18.99 18.27 -4.87
CA PRO A 401 -18.39 18.34 -3.54
C PRO A 401 -17.50 19.58 -3.35
N ALA A 402 -17.65 20.26 -2.24
CA ALA A 402 -16.79 21.38 -1.86
C ALA A 402 -16.63 21.48 -0.33
N VAL A 403 -15.48 21.97 0.09
CA VAL A 403 -15.18 22.31 1.48
C VAL A 403 -15.20 23.83 1.63
N VAL A 404 -15.87 24.33 2.67
CA VAL A 404 -15.91 25.76 3.00
C VAL A 404 -14.98 26.01 4.19
N VAL A 405 -14.04 26.93 4.04
CA VAL A 405 -13.11 27.35 5.09
C VAL A 405 -13.43 28.80 5.46
N VAL A 406 -13.70 29.04 6.75
CA VAL A 406 -14.01 30.38 7.29
C VAL A 406 -12.96 30.73 8.32
N GLY A 407 -12.19 31.80 8.10
CA GLY A 407 -11.18 32.27 9.04
C GLY A 407 -10.01 33.00 8.38
N ASP A 408 -9.25 33.71 9.19
CA ASP A 408 -8.14 34.57 8.74
C ASP A 408 -7.00 33.76 8.08
N VAL A 409 -6.93 32.43 8.30
CA VAL A 409 -5.98 31.53 7.61
C VAL A 409 -6.16 31.49 6.08
N VAL A 410 -7.34 31.83 5.58
CA VAL A 410 -7.61 31.92 4.12
C VAL A 410 -6.67 32.93 3.46
N ALA A 411 -6.27 34.00 4.17
CA ALA A 411 -5.34 34.99 3.65
C ALA A 411 -3.92 34.45 3.40
N VAL A 412 -3.54 33.32 4.02
CA VAL A 412 -2.23 32.68 3.79
C VAL A 412 -2.08 32.20 2.35
N ARG A 413 -3.19 31.79 1.72
CA ARG A 413 -3.27 31.43 0.31
C ARG A 413 -2.71 32.50 -0.64
N ASN A 414 -2.89 33.78 -0.30
CA ASN A 414 -2.39 34.88 -1.14
C ASN A 414 -0.86 34.81 -1.37
N ARG A 415 -0.13 34.12 -0.51
CA ARG A 415 1.31 33.91 -0.59
C ARG A 415 1.69 32.55 -1.14
N LEU A 416 0.86 31.54 -0.96
CA LEU A 416 1.15 30.15 -1.34
C LEU A 416 0.56 29.75 -2.70
N GLY A 417 -0.63 30.27 -3.06
CA GLY A 417 -1.37 29.81 -4.25
C GLY A 417 -2.00 28.42 -4.04
N ASP A 418 -2.36 27.76 -5.13
CA ASP A 418 -2.77 26.36 -5.13
C ASP A 418 -1.53 25.45 -4.96
N MET A 419 -1.68 24.40 -4.14
CA MET A 419 -0.60 23.52 -3.73
C MET A 419 -0.88 22.05 -4.07
N SER A 420 -1.90 21.78 -4.88
CA SER A 420 -2.28 20.42 -5.27
C SER A 420 -1.28 19.72 -6.21
N GLY A 421 -0.29 20.45 -6.72
CA GLY A 421 0.66 19.94 -7.71
C GLY A 421 -0.02 19.72 -9.09
N GLU A 422 0.67 20.04 -10.16
CA GLU A 422 0.32 19.57 -11.50
C GLU A 422 0.83 18.16 -11.74
#